data_3d5a9cf6d581f20d7836c46d2d994ec4
#
_entry.id   3d5a9cf6d581f20d7836c46d2d994ec4
#
_cell.length_a   1.000
_cell.length_b   1.000
_cell.length_c   1.000
_cell.angle_alpha   90.00
_cell.angle_beta   90.00
_cell.angle_gamma   90.00
#
_symmetry.space_group_name_H-M   'P 1'
#
loop_
_entity.id
_entity.type
_entity.pdbx_description
1 polymer ?
#
loop_
_entity_poly.entity_id
_entity_poly.type
_entity_poly.pdbx_seq_one_letter_code
_entity_poly.pdbx_strand_id
1 'polypeptide(L)'
;GCVKSFIGGMEPCKTLIHKNIPVRSVDIEITPAYYDRYLKEKFPNEYIDPHEAFSNIALTDRFPEMIQVLRQIANYKGNGIAAKLFYEGKVIEAISLIMEYNRQQSSTPSVKISNADLRALENGAAYINDHFNCDISVDQLSHITCMGRTKLKLAFKEVYGVSITEYIQQRRLSHAETLLSLTDFTIEQVAAAVGYNNAGRFASMFKKSTGVYPAEYRKMAQKK
;
A
#
# COMPACT_ATOMS: atom_id res chain seq x y z
N GLY A 1 -9.85 -2.34 3.71
CA GLY A 1 -8.89 -1.40 4.29
C GLY A 1 -7.49 -1.80 3.90
N CYS A 2 -6.60 -0.85 3.87
CA CYS A 2 -5.18 -1.08 3.65
C CYS A 2 -4.39 -0.59 4.86
N VAL A 3 -3.20 -1.12 5.04
CA VAL A 3 -2.23 -0.71 6.06
C VAL A 3 -1.08 0.01 5.35
N LYS A 4 -0.63 1.10 5.91
CA LYS A 4 0.51 1.86 5.41
C LYS A 4 1.34 2.34 6.60
N SER A 5 2.65 2.20 6.52
CA SER A 5 3.57 2.80 7.48
C SER A 5 4.22 4.05 6.91
N PHE A 6 4.61 4.93 7.80
CA PHE A 6 5.39 6.13 7.51
C PHE A 6 6.49 6.29 8.53
N ILE A 7 7.64 6.73 8.09
CA ILE A 7 8.73 7.12 8.97
C ILE A 7 8.78 8.65 8.94
N GLY A 8 8.54 9.29 10.09
CA GLY A 8 8.56 10.74 10.23
C GLY A 8 9.94 11.33 9.94
N GLY A 9 9.97 12.57 9.42
CA GLY A 9 11.19 13.31 9.10
C GLY A 9 11.66 13.20 7.65
N MET A 10 11.10 12.30 6.86
CA MET A 10 11.23 12.26 5.41
C MET A 10 10.05 12.99 4.75
N GLU A 11 10.05 13.16 3.45
CA GLU A 11 9.11 14.02 2.72
C GLU A 11 7.64 13.95 3.17
N PRO A 12 6.91 15.07 3.13
CA PRO A 12 5.52 15.11 3.58
C PRO A 12 4.66 14.14 2.75
N CYS A 13 3.99 13.21 3.43
CA CYS A 13 3.06 12.31 2.78
C CYS A 13 1.82 13.10 2.33
N LYS A 14 1.58 13.16 1.02
CA LYS A 14 0.36 13.73 0.45
C LYS A 14 -0.63 12.60 0.20
N THR A 15 -1.73 12.60 0.93
CA THR A 15 -2.87 11.72 0.65
C THR A 15 -3.96 12.53 -0.05
N LEU A 16 -4.30 12.16 -1.27
CA LEU A 16 -5.42 12.76 -1.98
C LEU A 16 -6.71 12.12 -1.49
N ILE A 17 -7.52 12.89 -0.77
CA ILE A 17 -8.84 12.46 -0.31
C ILE A 17 -9.88 13.17 -1.16
N HIS A 18 -10.69 12.40 -1.87
CA HIS A 18 -11.78 12.96 -2.66
C HIS A 18 -12.87 13.54 -1.76
N LYS A 19 -13.32 14.74 -2.12
CA LYS A 19 -14.45 15.40 -1.44
C LYS A 19 -15.68 14.47 -1.48
N ASN A 20 -16.36 14.33 -0.34
CA ASN A 20 -17.58 13.53 -0.15
C ASN A 20 -17.36 11.99 -0.09
N ILE A 21 -16.15 11.48 -0.08
CA ILE A 21 -15.91 10.08 0.23
C ILE A 21 -15.49 10.00 1.69
N PRO A 22 -16.28 9.33 2.57
CA PRO A 22 -15.92 9.20 3.96
C PRO A 22 -14.67 8.32 4.11
N VAL A 23 -13.59 8.90 4.59
CA VAL A 23 -12.37 8.18 4.92
C VAL A 23 -12.30 8.07 6.44
N ARG A 24 -12.08 6.87 6.94
CA ARG A 24 -11.75 6.62 8.34
C ARG A 24 -10.35 6.05 8.41
N SER A 25 -9.48 6.73 9.14
CA SER A 25 -8.16 6.23 9.49
C SER A 25 -8.10 5.90 10.98
N VAL A 26 -7.24 4.98 11.32
CA VAL A 26 -6.77 4.71 12.67
C VAL A 26 -5.26 4.68 12.56
N ASP A 27 -4.60 5.55 13.30
CA ASP A 27 -3.18 5.74 13.22
C ASP A 27 -2.53 5.36 14.56
N ILE A 28 -1.43 4.64 14.52
CA ILE A 28 -0.55 4.37 15.66
C ILE A 28 0.73 5.13 15.40
N GLU A 29 1.00 6.14 16.21
CA GLU A 29 2.26 6.87 16.15
C GLU A 29 3.22 6.32 17.21
N ILE A 30 4.39 5.86 16.75
CA ILE A 30 5.43 5.31 17.61
C ILE A 30 6.63 6.24 17.52
N THR A 31 6.94 6.93 18.62
CA THR A 31 8.12 7.79 18.68
C THR A 31 9.40 6.95 18.70
N PRO A 32 10.51 7.42 18.08
CA PRO A 32 11.80 6.74 18.17
C PRO A 32 12.22 6.46 19.62
N ALA A 33 12.01 7.42 20.50
CA ALA A 33 12.33 7.26 21.93
C ALA A 33 11.55 6.13 22.61
N TYR A 34 10.28 5.93 22.25
CA TYR A 34 9.49 4.81 22.79
C TYR A 34 9.99 3.47 22.23
N TYR A 35 10.23 3.41 20.92
CA TYR A 35 10.69 2.23 20.23
C TYR A 35 12.06 1.77 20.77
N ASP A 36 13.01 2.68 20.86
CA ASP A 36 14.34 2.42 21.39
C ASP A 36 14.30 1.96 22.84
N ARG A 37 13.59 2.69 23.70
CA ARG A 37 13.47 2.36 25.12
C ARG A 37 12.80 0.99 25.34
N TYR A 38 11.75 0.69 24.56
CA TYR A 38 11.02 -0.56 24.73
C TYR A 38 11.78 -1.77 24.17
N LEU A 39 12.38 -1.65 22.99
CA LEU A 39 13.02 -2.77 22.31
C LEU A 39 14.50 -2.90 22.66
N LYS A 40 15.25 -1.81 22.61
CA LYS A 40 16.69 -1.82 22.85
C LYS A 40 17.05 -2.18 24.29
N GLU A 41 16.26 -1.72 25.27
CA GLU A 41 16.48 -2.06 26.67
C GLU A 41 16.04 -3.48 26.99
N LYS A 42 14.92 -3.96 26.43
CA LYS A 42 14.38 -5.29 26.71
C LYS A 42 15.00 -6.40 25.87
N PHE A 43 15.36 -6.11 24.62
CA PHE A 43 15.84 -7.09 23.65
C PHE A 43 17.10 -6.60 22.90
N PRO A 44 18.20 -6.31 23.61
CA PRO A 44 19.38 -5.67 23.00
C PRO A 44 20.04 -6.48 21.88
N ASN A 45 19.94 -7.81 21.92
CA ASN A 45 20.53 -8.70 20.92
C ASN A 45 19.63 -8.91 19.68
N GLU A 46 18.39 -8.48 19.73
CA GLU A 46 17.37 -8.65 18.67
C GLU A 46 16.83 -7.29 18.18
N TYR A 47 17.56 -6.21 18.53
CA TYR A 47 17.16 -4.87 18.12
C TYR A 47 17.27 -4.70 16.62
N ILE A 48 16.18 -4.27 16.00
CA ILE A 48 16.10 -3.90 14.60
C ILE A 48 15.87 -2.39 14.54
N ASP A 49 16.61 -1.69 13.68
CA ASP A 49 16.42 -0.26 13.47
C ASP A 49 14.98 0.05 13.03
N PRO A 50 14.31 1.06 13.61
CA PRO A 50 12.95 1.43 13.21
C PRO A 50 12.81 1.71 11.73
N HIS A 51 13.81 2.35 11.09
CA HIS A 51 13.79 2.59 9.66
C HIS A 51 13.77 1.29 8.86
N GLU A 52 14.56 0.31 9.26
CA GLU A 52 14.55 -1.01 8.64
C GLU A 52 13.22 -1.73 8.89
N ALA A 53 12.72 -1.71 10.14
CA ALA A 53 11.49 -2.39 10.53
C ALA A 53 10.25 -1.84 9.81
N PHE A 54 10.15 -0.53 9.62
CA PHE A 54 8.95 0.11 9.09
C PHE A 54 9.02 0.44 7.59
N SER A 55 10.21 0.52 6.98
CA SER A 55 10.37 0.82 5.55
C SER A 55 9.77 -0.25 4.63
N ASN A 56 9.73 -1.49 5.09
CA ASN A 56 9.25 -2.63 4.31
C ASN A 56 7.72 -2.78 4.29
N ILE A 57 7.00 -1.99 5.10
CA ILE A 57 5.53 -1.97 5.08
C ILE A 57 5.06 -0.90 4.08
N ALA A 58 5.18 -1.21 2.80
CA ALA A 58 4.49 -0.46 1.77
C ALA A 58 2.97 -0.59 1.92
N LEU A 59 2.21 0.23 1.17
CA LEU A 59 0.76 0.12 1.12
C LEU A 59 0.34 -1.33 0.83
N THR A 60 -0.16 -2.04 1.83
CA THR A 60 -0.57 -3.44 1.69
C THR A 60 -2.00 -3.65 2.16
N ASP A 61 -2.76 -4.37 1.38
CA ASP A 61 -4.08 -4.92 1.74
C ASP A 61 -3.97 -6.35 2.32
N ARG A 62 -2.75 -6.89 2.39
CA ARG A 62 -2.44 -8.27 2.81
C ARG A 62 -1.87 -8.35 4.22
N PHE A 63 -2.37 -7.53 5.12
CA PHE A 63 -1.97 -7.57 6.53
C PHE A 63 -3.22 -7.67 7.42
N PRO A 64 -3.96 -8.80 7.34
CA PRO A 64 -5.25 -8.96 8.01
C PRO A 64 -5.14 -8.86 9.53
N GLU A 65 -4.05 -9.33 10.13
CA GLU A 65 -3.79 -9.25 11.56
C GLU A 65 -3.68 -7.79 12.02
N MET A 66 -2.93 -6.97 11.31
CA MET A 66 -2.81 -5.53 11.59
C MET A 66 -4.15 -4.81 11.40
N ILE A 67 -4.91 -5.15 10.35
CA ILE A 67 -6.25 -4.60 10.15
C ILE A 67 -7.16 -4.94 11.34
N GLN A 68 -7.04 -6.14 11.91
CA GLN A 68 -7.79 -6.54 13.08
C GLN A 68 -7.40 -5.72 14.32
N VAL A 69 -6.12 -5.50 14.57
CA VAL A 69 -5.62 -4.63 15.65
C VAL A 69 -6.21 -3.23 15.52
N LEU A 70 -6.10 -2.63 14.34
CA LEU A 70 -6.63 -1.28 14.08
C LEU A 70 -8.16 -1.21 14.26
N ARG A 71 -8.91 -2.24 13.87
CA ARG A 71 -10.36 -2.33 14.11
C ARG A 71 -10.70 -2.43 15.60
N GLN A 72 -9.93 -3.17 16.37
CA GLN A 72 -10.13 -3.28 17.81
C GLN A 72 -9.87 -1.93 18.48
N ILE A 73 -8.82 -1.21 18.09
CA ILE A 73 -8.52 0.16 18.56
C ILE A 73 -9.70 1.09 18.22
N ALA A 74 -10.17 1.08 16.98
CA ALA A 74 -11.27 1.95 16.50
C ALA A 74 -12.58 1.74 17.26
N ASN A 75 -12.85 0.51 17.70
CA ASN A 75 -14.11 0.12 18.33
C ASN A 75 -14.07 0.11 19.86
N TYR A 76 -12.91 0.30 20.47
CA TYR A 76 -12.78 0.28 21.91
C TYR A 76 -13.39 1.53 22.55
N LYS A 77 -14.20 1.33 23.58
CA LYS A 77 -14.95 2.40 24.28
C LYS A 77 -14.62 2.51 25.76
N GLY A 78 -13.64 1.77 26.24
CA GLY A 78 -13.20 1.83 27.61
C GLY A 78 -12.50 3.16 27.95
N ASN A 79 -12.35 3.44 29.25
CA ASN A 79 -11.68 4.65 29.73
C ASN A 79 -10.73 4.34 30.91
N GLY A 80 -10.08 5.38 31.43
CA GLY A 80 -9.22 5.29 32.60
C GLY A 80 -8.00 4.36 32.38
N ILE A 81 -7.62 3.63 33.43
CA ILE A 81 -6.45 2.74 33.42
C ILE A 81 -6.65 1.55 32.46
N ALA A 82 -7.88 1.05 32.35
CA ALA A 82 -8.19 -0.05 31.45
C ALA A 82 -7.93 0.34 29.98
N ALA A 83 -8.28 1.57 29.59
CA ALA A 83 -7.99 2.08 28.24
C ALA A 83 -6.49 2.22 27.99
N LYS A 84 -5.74 2.73 28.97
CA LYS A 84 -4.28 2.84 28.86
C LYS A 84 -3.62 1.48 28.62
N LEU A 85 -3.96 0.50 29.43
CA LEU A 85 -3.44 -0.87 29.29
C LEU A 85 -3.86 -1.52 27.97
N PHE A 86 -5.11 -1.29 27.53
CA PHE A 86 -5.59 -1.79 26.25
C PHE A 86 -4.78 -1.21 25.08
N TYR A 87 -4.62 0.11 25.01
CA TYR A 87 -3.88 0.74 23.93
C TYR A 87 -2.39 0.40 23.96
N GLU A 88 -1.77 0.34 25.14
CA GLU A 88 -0.40 -0.10 25.28
C GLU A 88 -0.20 -1.53 24.76
N GLY A 89 -1.08 -2.46 25.15
CA GLY A 89 -1.08 -3.82 24.63
C GLY A 89 -1.23 -3.87 23.09
N LYS A 90 -2.08 -3.02 22.51
CA LYS A 90 -2.28 -2.95 21.05
C LYS A 90 -1.07 -2.37 20.31
N VAL A 91 -0.37 -1.41 20.88
CA VAL A 91 0.89 -0.90 20.32
C VAL A 91 1.96 -2.00 20.31
N ILE A 92 2.09 -2.75 21.40
CA ILE A 92 3.05 -3.86 21.49
C ILE A 92 2.70 -4.96 20.47
N GLU A 93 1.42 -5.32 20.35
CA GLU A 93 0.93 -6.28 19.37
C GLU A 93 1.24 -5.82 17.93
N ALA A 94 1.00 -4.55 17.63
CA ALA A 94 1.33 -3.98 16.33
C ALA A 94 2.83 -4.05 16.01
N ILE A 95 3.70 -3.71 16.96
CA ILE A 95 5.16 -3.83 16.80
C ILE A 95 5.56 -5.29 16.55
N SER A 96 5.02 -6.23 17.31
CA SER A 96 5.28 -7.66 17.15
C SER A 96 4.90 -8.16 15.75
N LEU A 97 3.72 -7.76 15.27
CA LEU A 97 3.26 -8.11 13.92
C LEU A 97 4.16 -7.54 12.83
N ILE A 98 4.64 -6.31 13.00
CA ILE A 98 5.57 -5.67 12.07
C ILE A 98 6.90 -6.44 12.00
N MET A 99 7.44 -6.80 13.15
CA MET A 99 8.69 -7.58 13.22
C MET A 99 8.54 -8.96 12.57
N GLU A 100 7.45 -9.65 12.84
CA GLU A 100 7.18 -10.96 12.24
C GLU A 100 6.98 -10.84 10.73
N TYR A 101 6.27 -9.81 10.27
CA TYR A 101 6.11 -9.51 8.84
C TYR A 101 7.47 -9.32 8.16
N ASN A 102 8.37 -8.53 8.76
CA ASN A 102 9.71 -8.32 8.23
C ASN A 102 10.55 -9.60 8.23
N ARG A 103 10.46 -10.41 9.29
CA ARG A 103 11.15 -11.71 9.36
C ARG A 103 10.72 -12.64 8.22
N GLN A 104 9.43 -12.67 7.91
CA GLN A 104 8.90 -13.47 6.81
C GLN A 104 9.34 -12.93 5.44
N GLN A 105 9.45 -11.61 5.28
CA GLN A 105 9.97 -10.99 4.05
C GLN A 105 11.47 -11.22 3.89
N SER A 106 12.24 -11.17 4.96
CA SER A 106 13.69 -11.44 4.94
C SER A 106 14.03 -12.89 4.60
N SER A 107 13.09 -13.82 4.76
CA SER A 107 13.20 -15.22 4.34
C SER A 107 13.01 -15.42 2.84
N THR A 108 12.51 -14.40 2.12
CA THR A 108 12.46 -14.39 0.66
C THR A 108 13.84 -14.03 0.14
N PRO A 109 14.41 -14.70 -0.90
CA PRO A 109 15.73 -14.37 -1.39
C PRO A 109 15.80 -12.89 -1.79
N SER A 110 16.51 -12.10 -0.97
CA SER A 110 16.78 -10.69 -1.23
C SER A 110 17.67 -10.59 -2.48
N VAL A 111 17.17 -9.92 -3.48
CA VAL A 111 17.96 -9.63 -4.68
C VAL A 111 18.84 -8.42 -4.34
N LYS A 112 20.16 -8.57 -4.43
CA LYS A 112 21.05 -7.41 -4.34
C LYS A 112 20.73 -6.44 -5.46
N ILE A 113 20.11 -5.31 -5.11
CA ILE A 113 19.69 -4.27 -6.04
C ILE A 113 20.81 -3.23 -6.13
N SER A 114 21.43 -3.11 -7.29
CA SER A 114 22.43 -2.09 -7.56
C SER A 114 21.76 -0.74 -7.90
N ASN A 115 22.52 0.35 -7.84
CA ASN A 115 22.01 1.67 -8.31
C ASN A 115 21.61 1.65 -9.81
N ALA A 116 22.25 0.81 -10.61
CA ALA A 116 21.84 0.60 -12.00
C ALA A 116 20.48 -0.12 -12.08
N ASP A 117 20.24 -1.11 -11.21
CA ASP A 117 18.96 -1.80 -11.11
C ASP A 117 17.84 -0.85 -10.66
N LEU A 118 18.10 0.03 -9.70
CA LEU A 118 17.12 1.04 -9.26
C LEU A 118 16.69 1.94 -10.41
N ARG A 119 17.63 2.51 -11.17
CA ARG A 119 17.32 3.34 -12.36
C ARG A 119 16.54 2.54 -13.41
N ALA A 120 16.90 1.29 -13.65
CA ALA A 120 16.18 0.44 -14.58
C ALA A 120 14.74 0.16 -14.13
N LEU A 121 14.51 -0.05 -12.82
CA LEU A 121 13.19 -0.21 -12.24
C LEU A 121 12.36 1.08 -12.31
N GLU A 122 12.98 2.25 -12.09
CA GLU A 122 12.34 3.55 -12.29
C GLU A 122 11.86 3.73 -13.74
N ASN A 123 12.69 3.37 -14.73
CA ASN A 123 12.29 3.39 -16.13
C ASN A 123 11.13 2.42 -16.41
N GLY A 124 11.15 1.22 -15.82
CA GLY A 124 10.04 0.27 -15.92
C GLY A 124 8.74 0.80 -15.30
N ALA A 125 8.83 1.45 -14.14
CA ALA A 125 7.68 2.07 -13.48
C ALA A 125 7.15 3.28 -14.26
N ALA A 126 8.03 4.11 -14.82
CA ALA A 126 7.65 5.22 -15.71
C ALA A 126 6.89 4.69 -16.93
N TYR A 127 7.42 3.65 -17.58
CA TYR A 127 6.72 3.00 -18.69
C TYR A 127 5.32 2.50 -18.31
N ILE A 128 5.17 1.86 -17.14
CA ILE A 128 3.86 1.44 -16.64
C ILE A 128 2.94 2.66 -16.43
N ASN A 129 3.45 3.75 -15.87
CA ASN A 129 2.68 4.96 -15.63
C ASN A 129 2.15 5.62 -16.91
N ASP A 130 2.90 5.53 -18.01
CA ASP A 130 2.53 6.10 -19.30
C ASP A 130 1.61 5.17 -20.12
N HIS A 131 1.66 3.85 -19.86
CA HIS A 131 1.00 2.84 -20.70
C HIS A 131 0.06 1.91 -19.89
N PHE A 132 -0.33 2.28 -18.67
CA PHE A 132 -1.14 1.42 -17.77
C PHE A 132 -2.45 0.93 -18.39
N ASN A 133 -3.00 1.67 -19.34
CA ASN A 133 -4.23 1.33 -20.06
C ASN A 133 -4.03 0.28 -21.16
N CYS A 134 -2.79 -0.05 -21.50
CA CYS A 134 -2.45 -1.08 -22.46
C CYS A 134 -2.19 -2.43 -21.77
N ASP A 135 -2.08 -3.49 -22.55
CA ASP A 135 -1.65 -4.78 -22.05
C ASP A 135 -0.12 -4.80 -21.93
N ILE A 136 0.37 -4.75 -20.70
CA ILE A 136 1.80 -4.71 -20.39
C ILE A 136 2.24 -6.10 -19.93
N SER A 137 3.12 -6.72 -20.71
CA SER A 137 3.72 -8.01 -20.36
C SER A 137 4.99 -7.86 -19.53
N VAL A 138 5.28 -8.88 -18.71
CA VAL A 138 6.55 -8.96 -17.97
C VAL A 138 7.76 -9.04 -18.93
N ASP A 139 7.57 -9.61 -20.11
CA ASP A 139 8.63 -9.69 -21.13
C ASP A 139 8.99 -8.32 -21.66
N GLN A 140 8.02 -7.53 -21.97
CA GLN A 140 8.20 -6.15 -22.41
C GLN A 140 8.95 -5.32 -21.36
N LEU A 141 8.55 -5.44 -20.08
CA LEU A 141 9.26 -4.77 -18.99
C LEU A 141 10.67 -5.32 -18.78
N SER A 142 10.88 -6.63 -18.98
CA SER A 142 12.20 -7.28 -18.93
C SER A 142 13.16 -6.68 -19.98
N HIS A 143 12.66 -6.40 -21.19
CA HIS A 143 13.45 -5.72 -22.22
C HIS A 143 13.74 -4.26 -21.86
N ILE A 144 12.74 -3.51 -21.38
CA ILE A 144 12.89 -2.09 -20.99
C ILE A 144 13.92 -1.92 -19.86
N THR A 145 13.85 -2.81 -18.87
CA THR A 145 14.74 -2.76 -17.69
C THR A 145 16.07 -3.48 -17.90
N CYS A 146 16.26 -4.17 -19.01
CA CYS A 146 17.39 -5.06 -19.24
C CYS A 146 17.63 -6.09 -18.11
N MET A 147 16.52 -6.51 -17.45
CA MET A 147 16.57 -7.50 -16.37
C MET A 147 15.91 -8.79 -16.78
N GLY A 148 16.45 -9.93 -16.33
CA GLY A 148 15.75 -11.21 -16.47
C GLY A 148 14.45 -11.21 -15.68
N ARG A 149 13.40 -11.89 -16.19
CA ARG A 149 12.03 -11.90 -15.62
C ARG A 149 11.96 -12.15 -14.11
N THR A 150 12.76 -13.09 -13.62
CA THR A 150 12.79 -13.46 -12.19
C THR A 150 13.37 -12.32 -11.36
N LYS A 151 14.54 -11.78 -11.78
CA LYS A 151 15.16 -10.65 -11.10
C LYS A 151 14.25 -9.43 -11.10
N LEU A 152 13.63 -9.12 -12.25
CA LEU A 152 12.69 -8.01 -12.37
C LEU A 152 11.52 -8.12 -11.39
N LYS A 153 10.84 -9.28 -11.34
CA LYS A 153 9.70 -9.47 -10.42
C LYS A 153 10.10 -9.32 -8.96
N LEU A 154 11.24 -9.89 -8.56
CA LEU A 154 11.73 -9.82 -7.18
C LEU A 154 12.17 -8.40 -6.83
N ALA A 155 13.02 -7.78 -7.68
CA ALA A 155 13.52 -6.43 -7.45
C ALA A 155 12.40 -5.37 -7.50
N PHE A 156 11.43 -5.51 -8.40
CA PHE A 156 10.28 -4.61 -8.46
C PHE A 156 9.45 -4.69 -7.19
N LYS A 157 9.19 -5.92 -6.70
CA LYS A 157 8.46 -6.11 -5.44
C LYS A 157 9.24 -5.55 -4.25
N GLU A 158 10.56 -5.73 -4.23
CA GLU A 158 11.44 -5.19 -3.19
C GLU A 158 11.38 -3.66 -3.13
N VAL A 159 11.48 -2.98 -4.29
CA VAL A 159 11.54 -1.52 -4.38
C VAL A 159 10.16 -0.86 -4.21
N TYR A 160 9.13 -1.43 -4.84
CA TYR A 160 7.78 -0.82 -4.85
C TYR A 160 6.81 -1.44 -3.85
N GLY A 161 7.21 -2.49 -3.12
CA GLY A 161 6.40 -3.17 -2.11
C GLY A 161 5.24 -4.02 -2.67
N VAL A 162 4.99 -3.96 -3.97
CA VAL A 162 3.90 -4.67 -4.66
C VAL A 162 4.40 -5.35 -5.92
N SER A 163 3.71 -6.38 -6.39
CA SER A 163 4.04 -7.00 -7.67
C SER A 163 3.75 -6.05 -8.83
N ILE A 164 4.39 -6.27 -9.97
CA ILE A 164 4.16 -5.50 -11.21
C ILE A 164 2.68 -5.47 -11.58
N THR A 165 1.98 -6.60 -11.48
CA THR A 165 0.55 -6.68 -11.78
C THR A 165 -0.30 -5.84 -10.82
N GLU A 166 0.01 -5.89 -9.53
CA GLU A 166 -0.67 -5.07 -8.52
C GLU A 166 -0.40 -3.59 -8.74
N TYR A 167 0.82 -3.22 -9.09
CA TYR A 167 1.18 -1.84 -9.42
C TYR A 167 0.38 -1.30 -10.62
N ILE A 168 0.29 -2.07 -11.72
CA ILE A 168 -0.54 -1.73 -12.88
C ILE A 168 -2.01 -1.56 -12.47
N GLN A 169 -2.54 -2.49 -11.68
CA GLN A 169 -3.92 -2.42 -11.20
C GLN A 169 -4.18 -1.17 -10.35
N GLN A 170 -3.27 -0.83 -9.44
CA GLN A 170 -3.37 0.39 -8.63
C GLN A 170 -3.39 1.66 -9.50
N ARG A 171 -2.52 1.72 -10.52
CA ARG A 171 -2.51 2.85 -11.47
C ARG A 171 -3.82 2.97 -12.25
N ARG A 172 -4.35 1.86 -12.75
CA ARG A 172 -5.65 1.81 -13.43
C ARG A 172 -6.79 2.30 -12.53
N LEU A 173 -6.82 1.83 -11.28
CA LEU A 173 -7.85 2.21 -10.31
C LEU A 173 -7.76 3.69 -9.94
N SER A 174 -6.56 4.20 -9.65
CA SER A 174 -6.35 5.63 -9.34
C SER A 174 -6.81 6.53 -10.50
N HIS A 175 -6.54 6.13 -11.75
CA HIS A 175 -7.01 6.89 -12.91
C HIS A 175 -8.52 6.79 -13.10
N ALA A 176 -9.11 5.60 -12.84
CA ALA A 176 -10.56 5.43 -12.86
C ALA A 176 -11.27 6.30 -11.82
N GLU A 177 -10.74 6.40 -10.60
CA GLU A 177 -11.27 7.30 -9.56
C GLU A 177 -11.26 8.75 -10.02
N THR A 178 -10.19 9.18 -10.68
CA THR A 178 -10.10 10.53 -11.26
C THR A 178 -11.15 10.74 -12.34
N LEU A 179 -11.30 9.83 -13.29
CA LEU A 179 -12.31 9.93 -14.36
C LEU A 179 -13.73 9.92 -13.81
N LEU A 180 -14.03 9.05 -12.84
CA LEU A 180 -15.34 8.99 -12.19
C LEU A 180 -15.69 10.27 -11.45
N SER A 181 -14.71 10.94 -10.88
CA SER A 181 -14.90 12.16 -10.09
C SER A 181 -15.02 13.41 -10.97
N LEU A 182 -14.30 13.47 -12.07
CA LEU A 182 -14.11 14.71 -12.85
C LEU A 182 -14.81 14.71 -14.23
N THR A 183 -15.35 13.56 -14.68
CA THR A 183 -15.97 13.45 -16.01
C THR A 183 -17.33 12.78 -15.96
N ASP A 184 -18.12 12.99 -17.02
CA ASP A 184 -19.41 12.33 -17.24
C ASP A 184 -19.30 11.07 -18.10
N PHE A 185 -18.10 10.50 -18.27
CA PHE A 185 -17.89 9.26 -19.02
C PHE A 185 -18.76 8.15 -18.46
N THR A 186 -19.35 7.33 -19.33
CA THR A 186 -20.08 6.14 -18.88
C THR A 186 -19.12 5.18 -18.17
N ILE A 187 -19.65 4.24 -17.40
CA ILE A 187 -18.80 3.24 -16.71
C ILE A 187 -18.01 2.41 -17.73
N GLU A 188 -18.60 2.13 -18.88
CA GLU A 188 -17.95 1.44 -19.99
C GLU A 188 -16.80 2.27 -20.58
N GLN A 189 -17.00 3.57 -20.76
CA GLN A 189 -15.95 4.48 -21.23
C GLN A 189 -14.80 4.59 -20.23
N VAL A 190 -15.11 4.69 -18.92
CA VAL A 190 -14.09 4.67 -17.86
C VAL A 190 -13.33 3.35 -17.89
N ALA A 191 -14.01 2.20 -17.94
CA ALA A 191 -13.39 0.91 -18.02
C ALA A 191 -12.41 0.79 -19.20
N ALA A 192 -12.85 1.20 -20.39
CA ALA A 192 -12.04 1.20 -21.60
C ALA A 192 -10.82 2.14 -21.47
N ALA A 193 -11.02 3.35 -20.95
CA ALA A 193 -9.95 4.34 -20.76
C ALA A 193 -8.84 3.86 -19.81
N VAL A 194 -9.17 2.98 -18.85
CA VAL A 194 -8.20 2.42 -17.91
C VAL A 194 -7.76 0.99 -18.27
N GLY A 195 -8.03 0.53 -19.49
CA GLY A 195 -7.51 -0.71 -20.03
C GLY A 195 -8.27 -1.98 -19.61
N TYR A 196 -9.58 -1.86 -19.36
CA TYR A 196 -10.47 -3.02 -19.17
C TYR A 196 -11.39 -3.19 -20.38
N ASN A 197 -11.33 -4.33 -21.03
CA ASN A 197 -12.19 -4.67 -22.16
C ASN A 197 -13.63 -5.04 -21.74
N ASN A 198 -13.90 -5.16 -20.42
CA ASN A 198 -15.19 -5.55 -19.89
C ASN A 198 -15.54 -4.71 -18.66
N ALA A 199 -16.63 -3.95 -18.74
CA ALA A 199 -17.10 -3.07 -17.67
C ALA A 199 -17.51 -3.84 -16.39
N GLY A 200 -18.04 -5.06 -16.52
CA GLY A 200 -18.39 -5.90 -15.37
C GLY A 200 -17.14 -6.34 -14.59
N ARG A 201 -16.08 -6.74 -15.30
CA ARG A 201 -14.79 -7.08 -14.67
C ARG A 201 -14.15 -5.85 -14.00
N PHE A 202 -14.22 -4.71 -14.67
CA PHE A 202 -13.78 -3.43 -14.07
C PHE A 202 -14.57 -3.11 -12.80
N ALA A 203 -15.91 -3.17 -12.84
CA ALA A 203 -16.76 -2.84 -11.70
C ALA A 203 -16.49 -3.76 -10.49
N SER A 204 -16.27 -5.06 -10.73
CA SER A 204 -15.93 -6.02 -9.68
C SER A 204 -14.55 -5.72 -9.06
N MET A 205 -13.56 -5.41 -9.89
CA MET A 205 -12.21 -5.04 -9.43
C MET A 205 -12.23 -3.73 -8.67
N PHE A 206 -12.94 -2.72 -9.16
CA PHE A 206 -13.09 -1.42 -8.52
C PHE A 206 -13.75 -1.57 -7.15
N LYS A 207 -14.87 -2.32 -7.06
CA LYS A 207 -15.54 -2.60 -5.78
C LYS A 207 -14.64 -3.34 -4.79
N LYS A 208 -13.86 -4.33 -5.27
CA LYS A 208 -12.92 -5.06 -4.42
C LYS A 208 -11.87 -4.13 -3.80
N SER A 209 -11.41 -3.14 -4.55
CA SER A 209 -10.37 -2.20 -4.09
C SER A 209 -10.95 -1.05 -3.25
N THR A 210 -12.05 -0.43 -3.67
CA THR A 210 -12.61 0.78 -3.04
C THR A 210 -13.74 0.51 -2.05
N GLY A 211 -14.30 -0.69 -2.07
CA GLY A 211 -15.45 -1.09 -1.25
C GLY A 211 -16.81 -0.77 -1.86
N VAL A 212 -16.88 0.06 -2.91
CA VAL A 212 -18.13 0.51 -3.55
C VAL A 212 -18.06 0.31 -5.08
N TYR A 213 -19.22 0.21 -5.73
CA TYR A 213 -19.28 0.15 -7.19
C TYR A 213 -18.92 1.50 -7.83
N PRO A 214 -18.39 1.51 -9.08
CA PRO A 214 -18.02 2.75 -9.78
C PRO A 214 -19.15 3.79 -9.85
N ALA A 215 -20.39 3.35 -10.07
CA ALA A 215 -21.55 4.25 -10.13
C ALA A 215 -21.86 4.87 -8.76
N GLU A 216 -21.70 4.13 -7.67
CA GLU A 216 -21.86 4.62 -6.31
C GLU A 216 -20.73 5.61 -5.96
N TYR A 217 -19.49 5.26 -6.31
CA TYR A 217 -18.33 6.12 -6.14
C TYR A 217 -18.53 7.47 -6.83
N ARG A 218 -18.99 7.50 -8.08
CA ARG A 218 -19.32 8.72 -8.82
C ARG A 218 -20.34 9.57 -8.10
N LYS A 219 -21.45 8.97 -7.64
CA LYS A 219 -22.50 9.70 -6.88
C LYS A 219 -21.93 10.33 -5.61
N MET A 220 -20.99 9.66 -4.95
CA MET A 220 -20.36 10.16 -3.72
C MET A 220 -19.36 11.30 -4.03
N ALA A 221 -18.59 11.17 -5.11
CA ALA A 221 -17.55 12.12 -5.49
C ALA A 221 -18.12 13.40 -6.14
N GLN A 222 -19.19 13.29 -6.93
CA GLN A 222 -19.82 14.42 -7.67
C GLN A 222 -20.97 15.09 -6.91
N LYS A 223 -21.41 14.58 -5.76
CA LYS A 223 -22.36 15.30 -4.91
C LYS A 223 -21.73 16.61 -4.41
N LYS A 224 -22.15 17.72 -5.04
CA LYS A 224 -21.90 19.08 -4.59
C LYS A 224 -22.76 19.42 -3.37
#